data_591d802a03b6a46abeb5174bba681617
#
_entry.id   591d802a03b6a46abeb5174bba681617
#
_cell.length_a   1.000
_cell.length_b   1.000
_cell.length_c   1.000
_cell.angle_alpha   90.00
_cell.angle_beta   90.00
_cell.angle_gamma   90.00
#
_symmetry.space_group_name_H-M   'P 1'
#
loop_
_entity.id
_entity.type
_entity.pdbx_description
1 polymer ?
#
loop_
_entity_poly.entity_id
_entity_poly.type
_entity_poly.pdbx_seq_one_letter_code
_entity_poly.pdbx_strand_id
1 'polypeptide(L)'
;SIKAVSPQAPVTDEFIGDDANHNGAFFLLDNFDFMNYFGKERSGSTENYGSSMFNASRNDAYQFFLNLGPIKNTQSEKYFNHRSYIWNEYLAHDTYDDYWQKRNIRQYLEDIKIPTLVVGGWFDAEDLFGSLHTYEAIEKQSPDNHNYLVMGPWTHGAWARNGWNKFGTYDFGSNTSQYFQDSLQTLFFNYFLKDKGSWNTSKATIFETGTNEWRHFDQWPPENISEVSYYFGADKKLSTQKNNEENSADEYISDPSNPVPYTAKGQARRNNEYMVEDQSFAASRKDVLVYESPILNEDLTITGHILADLFASISTTDADFIVKLIDVVPANEINKANPTKDPVAGDFERLVRAEVMRGKFRNDYVHPEPFVPGKISEVKINLNDVCHTFKKG
;
A
#
# COMPACT_ATOMS: atom_id res chain seq x y z
N SER A 1 15.21 28.58 -12.48
CA SER A 1 13.85 28.21 -12.00
C SER A 1 13.46 26.85 -12.55
N ILE A 2 12.77 26.04 -11.78
CA ILE A 2 12.18 24.77 -12.23
C ILE A 2 11.08 25.08 -13.23
N LYS A 3 10.97 24.29 -14.31
CA LYS A 3 10.00 24.50 -15.40
C LYS A 3 8.95 23.42 -15.52
N ALA A 4 9.26 22.20 -15.12
CA ALA A 4 8.35 21.06 -15.02
C ALA A 4 8.91 20.06 -14.01
N VAL A 5 8.06 19.28 -13.37
CA VAL A 5 8.45 18.26 -12.39
C VAL A 5 7.68 16.96 -12.60
N SER A 6 8.29 15.85 -12.24
CA SER A 6 7.59 14.57 -12.16
C SER A 6 7.94 13.91 -10.83
N PRO A 7 7.15 14.13 -9.77
CA PRO A 7 7.25 13.35 -8.54
C PRO A 7 6.87 11.89 -8.85
N GLN A 8 7.76 10.96 -8.55
CA GLN A 8 7.59 9.53 -8.85
C GLN A 8 7.75 8.74 -7.56
N ALA A 9 6.69 8.13 -7.06
CA ALA A 9 6.57 7.61 -5.72
C ALA A 9 7.05 8.62 -4.66
N PRO A 10 6.42 9.80 -4.61
CA PRO A 10 6.81 10.80 -3.62
C PRO A 10 6.36 10.38 -2.23
N VAL A 11 7.26 10.45 -1.25
CA VAL A 11 6.94 10.34 0.16
C VAL A 11 6.24 11.63 0.61
N THR A 12 5.09 11.51 1.26
CA THR A 12 4.32 12.67 1.73
C THR A 12 4.09 12.67 3.22
N ASP A 13 3.72 11.54 3.80
CA ASP A 13 3.37 11.41 5.21
C ASP A 13 3.83 10.04 5.75
N GLU A 14 5.00 10.02 6.33
CA GLU A 14 5.64 8.80 6.84
C GLU A 14 4.94 8.19 8.08
N PHE A 15 3.92 8.84 8.65
CA PHE A 15 3.15 8.29 9.75
C PHE A 15 1.82 7.67 9.32
N ILE A 16 1.21 8.22 8.26
CA ILE A 16 -0.11 7.79 7.82
C ILE A 16 -0.05 6.75 6.71
N GLY A 17 0.88 6.87 5.74
CA GLY A 17 0.78 5.99 4.60
C GLY A 17 2.03 5.76 3.76
N ASP A 18 3.16 6.37 4.10
CA ASP A 18 4.42 6.19 3.37
C ASP A 18 5.49 5.59 4.29
N ASP A 19 6.54 5.03 3.74
CA ASP A 19 7.78 4.45 4.28
C ASP A 19 7.77 3.92 5.73
N ALA A 20 7.52 4.79 6.73
CA ALA A 20 7.79 4.44 8.12
C ALA A 20 6.61 3.77 8.81
N ASN A 21 5.39 4.28 8.61
CA ASN A 21 4.17 3.75 9.22
C ASN A 21 3.00 3.79 8.25
N HIS A 22 2.06 2.86 8.41
CA HIS A 22 0.74 2.94 7.82
C HIS A 22 -0.30 3.02 8.92
N ASN A 23 -1.05 4.12 8.95
CA ASN A 23 -2.06 4.41 9.98
C ASN A 23 -1.52 4.16 11.41
N GLY A 24 -0.29 4.60 11.68
CA GLY A 24 0.41 4.44 12.94
C GLY A 24 0.95 3.04 13.25
N ALA A 25 0.81 2.08 12.34
CA ALA A 25 1.46 0.78 12.44
C ALA A 25 2.85 0.84 11.81
N PHE A 26 3.89 0.60 12.60
CA PHE A 26 5.28 0.75 12.17
C PHE A 26 5.75 -0.39 11.26
N PHE A 27 6.31 -0.08 10.12
CA PHE A 27 6.86 -1.02 9.15
C PHE A 27 8.27 -1.46 9.56
N LEU A 28 8.33 -2.34 10.55
CA LEU A 28 9.56 -2.72 11.23
C LEU A 28 10.61 -3.33 10.29
N LEU A 29 10.22 -4.24 9.40
CA LEU A 29 11.16 -4.97 8.55
C LEU A 29 11.93 -4.02 7.63
N ASP A 30 11.21 -3.17 6.89
CA ASP A 30 11.81 -2.27 5.93
C ASP A 30 12.66 -1.20 6.61
N ASN A 31 12.10 -0.53 7.61
CA ASN A 31 12.80 0.51 8.35
C ASN A 31 14.05 -0.01 9.09
N PHE A 32 13.99 -1.22 9.64
CA PHE A 32 15.14 -1.81 10.31
C PHE A 32 16.32 -2.02 9.34
N ASP A 33 16.06 -2.56 8.17
CA ASP A 33 17.10 -2.79 7.16
C ASP A 33 17.59 -1.48 6.53
N PHE A 34 16.66 -0.59 6.18
CA PHE A 34 16.97 0.69 5.59
C PHE A 34 17.81 1.56 6.54
N MET A 35 17.41 1.70 7.80
CA MET A 35 18.12 2.52 8.78
C MET A 35 19.45 1.89 9.20
N ASN A 36 19.59 0.57 9.17
CA ASN A 36 20.88 -0.08 9.37
C ASN A 36 21.92 0.33 8.31
N TYR A 37 21.48 0.70 7.13
CA TYR A 37 22.34 1.12 6.03
C TYR A 37 22.42 2.65 5.89
N PHE A 38 21.29 3.32 5.81
CA PHE A 38 21.19 4.75 5.55
C PHE A 38 21.17 5.63 6.82
N GLY A 39 20.69 5.11 7.93
CA GLY A 39 20.58 5.85 9.20
C GLY A 39 21.90 6.14 9.92
N LYS A 40 23.04 5.78 9.32
CA LYS A 40 24.35 6.03 9.88
C LYS A 40 24.74 7.52 9.74
N GLU A 41 25.17 8.10 10.84
CA GLU A 41 25.69 9.46 10.84
C GLU A 41 26.93 9.59 9.93
N ARG A 42 26.98 10.70 9.19
CA ARG A 42 28.07 11.01 8.28
C ARG A 42 28.62 12.40 8.58
N SER A 43 29.93 12.53 8.54
CA SER A 43 30.64 13.79 8.78
C SER A 43 30.54 14.79 7.62
N GLY A 44 29.97 14.42 6.49
CA GLY A 44 29.82 15.25 5.30
C GLY A 44 29.31 14.47 4.08
N SER A 45 29.28 15.14 2.93
CA SER A 45 28.93 14.51 1.65
C SER A 45 29.88 13.36 1.32
N THR A 46 29.35 12.25 0.81
CA THR A 46 30.13 11.07 0.46
C THR A 46 29.55 10.36 -0.75
N GLU A 47 30.41 9.82 -1.60
CA GLU A 47 30.04 8.89 -2.68
C GLU A 47 30.08 7.45 -2.20
N ASN A 48 30.70 7.18 -1.04
CA ASN A 48 30.77 5.86 -0.44
C ASN A 48 29.88 5.79 0.81
N TYR A 49 28.77 5.10 0.69
CA TYR A 49 27.81 4.91 1.78
C TYR A 49 28.32 3.95 2.87
N GLY A 50 29.41 3.23 2.62
CA GLY A 50 30.04 2.34 3.58
C GLY A 50 29.27 1.05 3.81
N SER A 51 29.58 0.38 4.92
CA SER A 51 28.91 -0.85 5.36
C SER A 51 27.76 -0.53 6.29
N SER A 52 26.84 -1.49 6.46
CA SER A 52 25.81 -1.47 7.50
C SER A 52 26.40 -1.23 8.90
N MET A 53 25.63 -0.65 9.81
CA MET A 53 26.06 -0.39 11.19
C MET A 53 26.30 -1.67 11.98
N PHE A 54 25.53 -2.71 11.68
CA PHE A 54 25.62 -4.03 12.31
C PHE A 54 25.24 -5.13 11.32
N ASN A 55 25.62 -6.36 11.65
CA ASN A 55 25.22 -7.52 10.87
C ASN A 55 23.78 -7.93 11.20
N ALA A 56 22.87 -7.74 10.24
CA ALA A 56 21.47 -8.14 10.31
C ALA A 56 21.16 -9.40 9.49
N SER A 57 22.18 -10.20 9.14
CA SER A 57 22.00 -11.42 8.34
C SER A 57 21.03 -12.38 9.01
N ARG A 58 20.07 -12.85 8.25
CA ARG A 58 19.03 -13.79 8.64
C ARG A 58 18.52 -14.54 7.42
N ASN A 59 17.96 -15.73 7.62
CA ASN A 59 17.32 -16.50 6.55
C ASN A 59 15.81 -16.26 6.52
N ASP A 60 15.23 -15.90 7.67
CA ASP A 60 13.81 -15.68 7.87
C ASP A 60 13.60 -14.46 8.76
N ALA A 61 13.05 -13.40 8.17
CA ALA A 61 12.75 -12.15 8.87
C ALA A 61 11.62 -12.32 9.89
N TYR A 62 10.61 -13.17 9.60
CA TYR A 62 9.51 -13.43 10.52
C TYR A 62 10.04 -14.00 11.85
N GLN A 63 10.83 -15.07 11.78
CA GLN A 63 11.43 -15.67 12.98
C GLN A 63 12.44 -14.74 13.67
N PHE A 64 13.16 -13.96 12.88
CA PHE A 64 14.12 -13.00 13.43
C PHE A 64 13.42 -11.95 14.29
N PHE A 65 12.36 -11.30 13.80
CA PHE A 65 11.66 -10.25 14.53
C PHE A 65 10.80 -10.81 15.67
N LEU A 66 10.22 -12.00 15.50
CA LEU A 66 9.52 -12.68 16.57
C LEU A 66 10.47 -12.96 17.76
N ASN A 67 11.69 -13.45 17.50
CA ASN A 67 12.72 -13.70 18.52
C ASN A 67 13.32 -12.40 19.10
N LEU A 68 13.36 -11.33 18.31
CA LEU A 68 13.78 -10.01 18.78
C LEU A 68 12.88 -9.48 19.90
N GLY A 69 11.58 -9.76 19.79
CA GLY A 69 10.56 -9.32 20.73
C GLY A 69 10.26 -7.80 20.60
N PRO A 70 10.06 -7.08 21.71
CA PRO A 70 9.71 -5.67 21.66
C PRO A 70 10.71 -4.82 20.88
N ILE A 71 10.21 -3.85 20.10
CA ILE A 71 11.01 -2.98 19.22
C ILE A 71 12.17 -2.28 19.95
N LYS A 72 12.02 -1.97 21.23
CA LYS A 72 13.10 -1.40 22.06
C LYS A 72 14.37 -2.25 22.08
N ASN A 73 14.27 -3.57 21.83
CA ASN A 73 15.41 -4.47 21.81
C ASN A 73 16.34 -4.21 20.60
N THR A 74 15.86 -3.47 19.58
CA THR A 74 16.68 -2.96 18.48
C THR A 74 17.74 -1.95 18.95
N GLN A 75 17.57 -1.37 20.15
CA GLN A 75 18.54 -0.44 20.75
C GLN A 75 19.63 -1.13 21.58
N SER A 76 19.68 -2.46 21.59
CA SER A 76 20.78 -3.18 22.24
C SER A 76 22.13 -2.94 21.56
N GLU A 77 23.23 -3.22 22.23
CA GLU A 77 24.60 -3.11 21.70
C GLU A 77 24.82 -3.91 20.41
N LYS A 78 24.05 -4.97 20.22
CA LYS A 78 24.09 -5.82 19.02
C LYS A 78 23.56 -5.10 17.77
N TYR A 79 22.64 -4.15 17.93
CA TYR A 79 21.94 -3.52 16.83
C TYR A 79 22.23 -2.00 16.78
N PHE A 80 21.21 -1.16 16.83
CA PHE A 80 21.39 0.28 16.65
C PHE A 80 22.20 0.95 17.77
N ASN A 81 22.04 0.50 19.00
CA ASN A 81 22.76 1.06 20.16
C ASN A 81 22.75 2.61 20.16
N HIS A 82 21.61 3.20 19.88
CA HIS A 82 21.37 4.66 19.76
C HIS A 82 22.23 5.40 18.72
N ARG A 83 22.90 4.69 17.79
CA ARG A 83 23.80 5.28 16.81
C ARG A 83 23.10 5.82 15.57
N SER A 84 21.84 5.47 15.32
CA SER A 84 21.04 6.03 14.23
C SER A 84 20.13 7.14 14.76
N TYR A 85 20.39 8.37 14.33
CA TYR A 85 19.54 9.51 14.68
C TYR A 85 18.09 9.28 14.27
N ILE A 86 17.85 8.92 12.98
CA ILE A 86 16.50 8.73 12.45
C ILE A 86 15.75 7.60 13.19
N TRP A 87 16.42 6.47 13.45
CA TRP A 87 15.81 5.38 14.21
C TRP A 87 15.42 5.80 15.64
N ASN A 88 16.25 6.61 16.29
CA ASN A 88 15.95 7.14 17.61
C ASN A 88 14.71 8.05 17.58
N GLU A 89 14.61 8.91 16.56
CA GLU A 89 13.45 9.79 16.37
C GLU A 89 12.17 8.96 16.12
N TYR A 90 12.22 7.94 15.26
CA TYR A 90 11.09 7.05 15.01
C TYR A 90 10.56 6.37 16.28
N LEU A 91 11.49 5.95 17.17
CA LEU A 91 11.10 5.35 18.45
C LEU A 91 10.63 6.37 19.49
N ALA A 92 11.06 7.63 19.41
CA ALA A 92 10.68 8.70 20.33
C ALA A 92 9.32 9.33 19.97
N HIS A 93 8.93 9.29 18.70
CA HIS A 93 7.72 9.93 18.16
C HIS A 93 6.69 8.88 17.76
N ASP A 94 6.08 8.20 18.73
CA ASP A 94 5.12 7.11 18.54
C ASP A 94 3.66 7.59 18.35
N THR A 95 3.45 8.89 18.22
CA THR A 95 2.18 9.55 17.89
C THR A 95 2.40 10.56 16.77
N TYR A 96 1.32 11.00 16.11
CA TYR A 96 1.38 11.99 15.03
C TYR A 96 1.60 13.41 15.58
N ASP A 97 2.77 13.62 16.18
CA ASP A 97 3.17 14.89 16.78
C ASP A 97 3.84 15.83 15.76
N ASP A 98 4.39 16.93 16.25
CA ASP A 98 5.09 17.94 15.46
C ASP A 98 6.23 17.38 14.58
N TYR A 99 6.86 16.27 15.00
CA TYR A 99 7.93 15.63 14.23
C TYR A 99 7.41 15.13 12.86
N TRP A 100 6.29 14.41 12.86
CA TRP A 100 5.67 13.89 11.65
C TRP A 100 4.92 14.97 10.88
N GLN A 101 4.12 15.80 11.60
CA GLN A 101 3.29 16.84 10.97
C GLN A 101 4.11 17.82 10.13
N LYS A 102 5.29 18.24 10.61
CA LYS A 102 6.18 19.15 9.87
C LYS A 102 6.83 18.51 8.64
N ARG A 103 6.88 17.19 8.59
CA ARG A 103 7.40 16.42 7.45
C ARG A 103 6.34 16.10 6.39
N ASN A 104 5.08 16.20 6.76
CA ASN A 104 3.99 16.03 5.80
C ASN A 104 4.00 17.15 4.76
N ILE A 105 4.50 16.85 3.58
CA ILE A 105 4.68 17.84 2.51
C ILE A 105 3.37 18.30 1.87
N ARG A 106 2.27 17.55 2.03
CA ARG A 106 0.98 17.86 1.40
C ARG A 106 0.45 19.25 1.79
N GLN A 107 0.70 19.69 3.03
CA GLN A 107 0.28 21.01 3.53
C GLN A 107 0.98 22.18 2.82
N TYR A 108 2.08 21.93 2.10
CA TYR A 108 2.89 22.94 1.41
C TYR A 108 2.70 22.91 -0.11
N LEU A 109 1.77 22.13 -0.63
CA LEU A 109 1.50 22.01 -2.07
C LEU A 109 0.48 23.06 -2.56
N GLU A 110 0.50 24.22 -1.94
CA GLU A 110 -0.29 25.38 -2.32
C GLU A 110 0.44 26.25 -3.38
N ASP A 111 -0.34 26.90 -4.23
CA ASP A 111 0.17 27.84 -5.27
C ASP A 111 1.24 27.21 -6.19
N ILE A 112 1.15 25.92 -6.46
CA ILE A 112 2.03 25.21 -7.40
C ILE A 112 1.67 25.64 -8.82
N LYS A 113 2.57 26.31 -9.51
CA LYS A 113 2.39 26.83 -10.89
C LYS A 113 3.15 26.03 -11.95
N ILE A 114 3.93 25.04 -11.51
CA ILE A 114 4.80 24.27 -12.38
C ILE A 114 4.02 23.06 -12.88
N PRO A 115 4.01 22.76 -14.19
CA PRO A 115 3.43 21.53 -14.70
C PRO A 115 3.99 20.31 -13.96
N THR A 116 3.11 19.46 -13.45
CA THR A 116 3.45 18.36 -12.56
C THR A 116 2.90 17.04 -13.11
N LEU A 117 3.74 16.02 -13.22
CA LEU A 117 3.37 14.66 -13.60
C LEU A 117 3.65 13.73 -12.42
N VAL A 118 2.65 13.46 -11.60
CA VAL A 118 2.74 12.54 -10.47
C VAL A 118 2.64 11.11 -10.97
N VAL A 119 3.53 10.24 -10.49
CA VAL A 119 3.62 8.84 -10.94
C VAL A 119 3.64 7.92 -9.75
N GLY A 120 2.85 6.85 -9.79
CA GLY A 120 2.82 5.81 -8.77
C GLY A 120 2.54 4.43 -9.33
N GLY A 121 2.70 3.44 -8.48
CA GLY A 121 2.48 2.04 -8.80
C GLY A 121 1.42 1.38 -7.92
N TRP A 122 0.51 0.63 -8.52
CA TRP A 122 -0.50 -0.13 -7.78
C TRP A 122 0.10 -1.21 -6.85
N PHE A 123 1.29 -1.68 -7.18
CA PHE A 123 2.07 -2.65 -6.39
C PHE A 123 3.27 -1.99 -5.71
N ASP A 124 3.21 -0.69 -5.43
CA ASP A 124 4.19 -0.03 -4.59
C ASP A 124 3.85 -0.32 -3.12
N ALA A 125 4.76 -1.00 -2.44
CA ALA A 125 4.58 -1.38 -1.03
C ALA A 125 5.09 -0.29 -0.07
N GLU A 126 5.62 0.80 -0.60
CA GLU A 126 6.22 1.90 0.15
C GLU A 126 5.39 3.18 0.00
N ASP A 127 5.24 3.69 -1.24
CA ASP A 127 4.77 5.05 -1.51
C ASP A 127 3.53 5.12 -2.43
N LEU A 128 2.63 4.16 -2.33
CA LEU A 128 1.33 4.24 -3.01
C LEU A 128 0.54 5.46 -2.53
N PHE A 129 0.49 5.65 -1.20
CA PHE A 129 -0.22 6.74 -0.56
C PHE A 129 0.30 8.09 -1.05
N GLY A 130 1.61 8.29 -1.04
CA GLY A 130 2.24 9.54 -1.41
C GLY A 130 1.94 9.97 -2.84
N SER A 131 1.89 9.03 -3.78
CA SER A 131 1.56 9.31 -5.18
C SER A 131 0.13 9.82 -5.33
N LEU A 132 -0.84 9.13 -4.75
CA LEU A 132 -2.26 9.52 -4.80
C LEU A 132 -2.50 10.85 -4.11
N HIS A 133 -1.98 11.01 -2.91
CA HIS A 133 -2.22 12.20 -2.09
C HIS A 133 -1.38 13.42 -2.47
N THR A 134 -0.28 13.27 -3.20
CA THR A 134 0.40 14.40 -3.85
C THR A 134 -0.49 14.99 -4.96
N TYR A 135 -1.04 14.14 -5.82
CA TYR A 135 -1.94 14.57 -6.87
C TYR A 135 -3.17 15.27 -6.28
N GLU A 136 -3.86 14.64 -5.33
CA GLU A 136 -5.04 15.18 -4.65
C GLU A 136 -4.75 16.54 -3.98
N ALA A 137 -3.63 16.64 -3.26
CA ALA A 137 -3.26 17.87 -2.55
C ALA A 137 -3.01 19.03 -3.53
N ILE A 138 -2.37 18.79 -4.68
CA ILE A 138 -2.16 19.80 -5.71
C ILE A 138 -3.49 20.19 -6.36
N GLU A 139 -4.36 19.24 -6.74
CA GLU A 139 -5.69 19.56 -7.32
C GLU A 139 -6.51 20.42 -6.36
N LYS A 140 -6.48 20.15 -5.07
CA LYS A 140 -7.21 20.87 -4.04
C LYS A 140 -6.65 22.26 -3.75
N GLN A 141 -5.33 22.39 -3.66
CA GLN A 141 -4.65 23.61 -3.17
C GLN A 141 -4.10 24.48 -4.30
N SER A 142 -4.01 23.93 -5.52
CA SER A 142 -3.48 24.61 -6.71
C SER A 142 -4.31 24.26 -7.95
N PRO A 143 -5.62 24.56 -7.97
CA PRO A 143 -6.58 24.06 -8.99
C PRO A 143 -6.26 24.54 -10.42
N ASP A 144 -5.52 25.64 -10.58
CA ASP A 144 -5.09 26.15 -11.88
C ASP A 144 -3.81 25.47 -12.40
N ASN A 145 -3.27 24.47 -11.70
CA ASN A 145 -2.06 23.78 -12.09
C ASN A 145 -2.32 22.78 -13.24
N HIS A 146 -1.34 22.65 -14.10
CA HIS A 146 -1.22 21.52 -15.04
C HIS A 146 -0.71 20.27 -14.30
N ASN A 147 -1.58 19.70 -13.48
CA ASN A 147 -1.28 18.55 -12.65
C ASN A 147 -1.87 17.28 -13.27
N TYR A 148 -1.07 16.23 -13.39
CA TYR A 148 -1.40 14.96 -14.01
C TYR A 148 -1.01 13.79 -13.11
N LEU A 149 -1.83 12.73 -13.13
CA LEU A 149 -1.58 11.48 -12.39
C LEU A 149 -1.37 10.33 -13.36
N VAL A 150 -0.35 9.51 -13.12
CA VAL A 150 -0.17 8.23 -13.80
C VAL A 150 -0.03 7.14 -12.75
N MET A 151 -0.97 6.19 -12.73
CA MET A 151 -0.91 5.00 -11.88
C MET A 151 -0.80 3.76 -12.75
N GLY A 152 0.33 3.09 -12.69
CA GLY A 152 0.57 1.86 -13.46
C GLY A 152 0.67 0.61 -12.57
N PRO A 153 0.76 -0.58 -13.17
CA PRO A 153 0.85 -1.85 -12.43
C PRO A 153 2.29 -2.13 -11.96
N TRP A 154 2.89 -1.15 -11.28
CA TRP A 154 4.31 -1.15 -10.94
C TRP A 154 4.55 -1.36 -9.45
N THR A 155 5.66 -2.01 -9.13
CA THR A 155 6.32 -1.89 -7.83
C THR A 155 7.15 -0.61 -7.81
N HIS A 156 7.69 -0.24 -6.66
CA HIS A 156 8.54 0.93 -6.47
C HIS A 156 9.65 1.01 -7.55
N GLY A 157 9.66 2.10 -8.33
CA GLY A 157 10.63 2.35 -9.40
C GLY A 157 10.49 1.50 -10.67
N ALA A 158 9.49 0.62 -10.77
CA ALA A 158 9.37 -0.26 -11.94
C ALA A 158 8.97 0.47 -13.23
N TRP A 159 8.34 1.63 -13.15
CA TRP A 159 8.08 2.51 -14.30
C TRP A 159 9.34 2.96 -15.04
N ALA A 160 10.50 2.99 -14.36
CA ALA A 160 11.78 3.33 -14.95
C ALA A 160 12.57 2.12 -15.48
N ARG A 161 12.07 0.90 -15.29
CA ARG A 161 12.71 -0.34 -15.76
C ARG A 161 12.29 -0.69 -17.18
N ASN A 162 13.12 -1.44 -17.89
CA ASN A 162 12.75 -2.00 -19.19
C ASN A 162 11.95 -3.29 -19.00
N GLY A 163 10.91 -3.48 -19.82
CA GLY A 163 10.25 -4.77 -19.95
C GLY A 163 9.28 -5.12 -18.84
N TRP A 164 8.57 -4.16 -18.25
CA TRP A 164 7.57 -4.41 -17.22
C TRP A 164 6.21 -4.82 -17.84
N ASN A 165 6.13 -6.07 -18.28
CA ASN A 165 4.93 -6.67 -18.86
C ASN A 165 4.32 -7.77 -17.98
N LYS A 166 5.01 -8.19 -16.92
CA LYS A 166 4.57 -9.20 -15.94
C LYS A 166 5.06 -8.85 -14.54
N PHE A 167 4.28 -9.26 -13.54
CA PHE A 167 4.71 -9.27 -12.15
C PHE A 167 4.10 -10.49 -11.43
N GLY A 168 4.95 -11.41 -11.00
CA GLY A 168 4.50 -12.69 -10.46
C GLY A 168 3.59 -13.43 -11.44
N THR A 169 2.37 -13.73 -11.02
CA THR A 169 1.33 -14.38 -11.83
C THR A 169 0.56 -13.43 -12.75
N TYR A 170 0.75 -12.11 -12.61
CA TYR A 170 0.09 -11.15 -13.49
C TYR A 170 0.83 -11.00 -14.81
N ASP A 171 0.10 -11.15 -15.92
CA ASP A 171 0.53 -10.74 -17.25
C ASP A 171 -0.29 -9.50 -17.64
N PHE A 172 0.36 -8.38 -17.84
CA PHE A 172 -0.30 -7.11 -18.18
C PHE A 172 -0.60 -6.95 -19.67
N GLY A 173 -0.26 -7.94 -20.48
CA GLY A 173 -0.51 -7.96 -21.93
C GLY A 173 0.31 -6.95 -22.74
N SER A 174 1.03 -6.05 -22.08
CA SER A 174 1.83 -4.99 -22.72
C SER A 174 3.01 -4.58 -21.85
N ASN A 175 4.01 -3.95 -22.47
CA ASN A 175 5.12 -3.33 -21.73
C ASN A 175 4.70 -1.97 -21.16
N THR A 176 4.18 -1.98 -19.94
CA THR A 176 3.57 -0.80 -19.29
C THR A 176 4.61 0.28 -18.94
N SER A 177 5.83 -0.11 -18.59
CA SER A 177 6.91 0.86 -18.33
C SER A 177 7.39 1.57 -19.59
N GLN A 178 7.47 0.85 -20.72
CA GLN A 178 7.82 1.46 -22.00
C GLN A 178 6.74 2.45 -22.48
N TYR A 179 5.47 2.08 -22.33
CA TYR A 179 4.36 2.98 -22.61
C TYR A 179 4.47 4.28 -21.82
N PHE A 180 4.73 4.19 -20.52
CA PHE A 180 4.91 5.37 -19.67
C PHE A 180 6.09 6.22 -20.14
N GLN A 181 7.26 5.61 -20.33
CA GLN A 181 8.48 6.35 -20.70
C GLN A 181 8.35 7.07 -22.05
N ASP A 182 7.82 6.38 -23.06
CA ASP A 182 7.76 6.90 -24.43
C ASP A 182 6.56 7.82 -24.66
N SER A 183 5.37 7.39 -24.17
CA SER A 183 4.11 8.03 -24.53
C SER A 183 3.64 9.06 -23.50
N LEU A 184 4.16 9.04 -22.28
CA LEU A 184 3.76 9.98 -21.22
C LEU A 184 4.94 10.82 -20.77
N GLN A 185 5.95 10.26 -20.12
CA GLN A 185 7.04 11.02 -19.52
C GLN A 185 7.86 11.80 -20.56
N THR A 186 8.26 11.16 -21.67
CA THR A 186 9.05 11.81 -22.71
C THR A 186 8.24 12.92 -23.39
N LEU A 187 6.96 12.71 -23.67
CA LEU A 187 6.12 13.73 -24.29
C LEU A 187 5.86 14.90 -23.35
N PHE A 188 5.60 14.64 -22.05
CA PHE A 188 5.46 15.67 -21.03
C PHE A 188 6.67 16.61 -21.00
N PHE A 189 7.87 16.07 -20.84
CA PHE A 189 9.07 16.89 -20.78
C PHE A 189 9.44 17.55 -22.13
N ASN A 190 9.14 16.92 -23.26
CA ASN A 190 9.36 17.58 -24.57
C ASN A 190 8.45 18.80 -24.73
N TYR A 191 7.18 18.68 -24.32
CA TYR A 191 6.23 19.77 -24.41
C TYR A 191 6.58 20.91 -23.45
N PHE A 192 6.67 20.65 -22.14
CA PHE A 192 6.84 21.69 -21.12
C PHE A 192 8.25 22.26 -20.99
N LEU A 193 9.29 21.53 -21.44
CA LEU A 193 10.69 22.01 -21.36
C LEU A 193 11.25 22.48 -22.69
N LYS A 194 10.77 21.97 -23.82
CA LYS A 194 11.38 22.19 -25.14
C LYS A 194 10.41 22.81 -26.16
N ASP A 195 9.17 23.07 -25.76
CA ASP A 195 8.08 23.54 -26.65
C ASP A 195 7.94 22.65 -27.90
N LYS A 196 8.07 21.32 -27.73
CA LYS A 196 8.02 20.34 -28.82
C LYS A 196 6.84 19.38 -28.68
N GLY A 197 6.17 19.13 -29.81
CA GLY A 197 5.03 18.21 -29.87
C GLY A 197 3.74 18.80 -29.29
N SER A 198 2.86 17.93 -28.82
CA SER A 198 1.60 18.29 -28.16
C SER A 198 1.43 17.49 -26.88
N TRP A 199 0.70 18.06 -25.93
CA TRP A 199 0.32 17.40 -24.69
C TRP A 199 -1.20 17.49 -24.54
N ASN A 200 -1.89 16.46 -25.01
CA ASN A 200 -3.36 16.33 -24.98
C ASN A 200 -3.78 15.11 -24.17
N THR A 201 -3.14 14.91 -23.02
CA THR A 201 -3.38 13.75 -22.15
C THR A 201 -4.43 14.13 -21.10
N SER A 202 -5.30 13.18 -20.76
CA SER A 202 -6.25 13.32 -19.66
C SER A 202 -5.53 13.59 -18.33
N LYS A 203 -6.23 14.18 -17.37
CA LYS A 203 -5.68 14.50 -16.04
C LYS A 203 -5.16 13.27 -15.30
N ALA A 204 -5.84 12.13 -15.47
CA ALA A 204 -5.39 10.88 -14.89
C ALA A 204 -5.32 9.77 -15.95
N THR A 205 -4.16 9.11 -16.04
CA THR A 205 -3.92 7.93 -16.88
C THR A 205 -3.65 6.76 -15.96
N ILE A 206 -4.61 5.86 -15.88
CA ILE A 206 -4.70 4.84 -14.83
C ILE A 206 -4.73 3.45 -15.45
N PHE A 207 -3.88 2.55 -14.99
CA PHE A 207 -3.94 1.17 -15.41
C PHE A 207 -4.99 0.41 -14.59
N GLU A 208 -6.02 -0.10 -15.26
CA GLU A 208 -7.04 -0.94 -14.67
C GLU A 208 -6.54 -2.39 -14.65
N THR A 209 -6.31 -2.92 -13.47
CA THR A 209 -5.97 -4.34 -13.29
C THR A 209 -7.22 -5.21 -13.46
N GLY A 210 -7.05 -6.47 -13.86
CA GLY A 210 -8.16 -7.37 -14.19
C GLY A 210 -8.52 -7.32 -15.69
N THR A 211 -8.76 -6.14 -16.26
CA THR A 211 -8.84 -5.95 -17.71
C THR A 211 -7.48 -5.74 -18.36
N ASN A 212 -6.50 -5.25 -17.59
CA ASN A 212 -5.15 -4.91 -18.04
C ASN A 212 -5.12 -3.84 -19.14
N GLU A 213 -5.92 -2.80 -18.96
CA GLU A 213 -6.06 -1.70 -19.91
C GLU A 213 -5.75 -0.36 -19.27
N TRP A 214 -5.20 0.57 -20.04
CA TRP A 214 -5.07 1.96 -19.65
C TRP A 214 -6.40 2.67 -19.79
N ARG A 215 -6.84 3.33 -18.70
CA ARG A 215 -8.03 4.20 -18.64
C ARG A 215 -7.61 5.66 -18.53
N HIS A 216 -8.43 6.53 -19.04
CA HIS A 216 -8.20 7.95 -19.07
C HIS A 216 -9.37 8.69 -18.44
N PHE A 217 -9.07 9.50 -17.43
CA PHE A 217 -10.08 10.24 -16.68
C PHE A 217 -9.74 11.73 -16.65
N ASP A 218 -10.78 12.58 -16.64
CA ASP A 218 -10.64 14.03 -16.56
C ASP A 218 -10.28 14.50 -15.15
N GLN A 219 -10.45 13.63 -14.15
CA GLN A 219 -10.00 13.79 -12.76
C GLN A 219 -9.87 12.44 -12.09
N TRP A 220 -9.19 12.38 -10.95
CA TRP A 220 -9.09 11.19 -10.13
C TRP A 220 -9.41 11.47 -8.65
N PRO A 221 -10.26 10.66 -7.98
CA PRO A 221 -11.12 9.64 -8.59
C PRO A 221 -12.16 10.25 -9.57
N PRO A 222 -12.75 9.44 -10.47
CA PRO A 222 -13.80 9.93 -11.38
C PRO A 222 -15.05 10.38 -10.62
N GLU A 223 -15.74 11.40 -11.13
CA GLU A 223 -17.01 11.88 -10.51
C GLU A 223 -18.17 10.90 -10.63
N ASN A 224 -18.23 10.18 -11.76
CA ASN A 224 -19.34 9.30 -12.09
C ASN A 224 -19.15 7.87 -11.53
N ILE A 225 -18.89 7.78 -10.23
CA ILE A 225 -18.82 6.51 -9.50
C ILE A 225 -19.95 6.45 -8.48
N SER A 226 -20.42 5.23 -8.19
CA SER A 226 -21.43 4.98 -7.17
C SER A 226 -20.80 4.23 -6.01
N GLU A 227 -21.00 4.71 -4.79
CA GLU A 227 -20.60 3.98 -3.61
C GLU A 227 -21.52 2.76 -3.41
N VAL A 228 -20.90 1.60 -3.19
CA VAL A 228 -21.60 0.35 -2.89
C VAL A 228 -21.03 -0.24 -1.61
N SER A 229 -21.93 -0.48 -0.64
CA SER A 229 -21.55 -1.12 0.62
C SER A 229 -21.71 -2.64 0.52
N TYR A 230 -20.67 -3.36 0.93
CA TYR A 230 -20.73 -4.79 1.16
C TYR A 230 -20.68 -5.07 2.66
N TYR A 231 -21.55 -5.96 3.11
CA TYR A 231 -21.73 -6.28 4.53
C TYR A 231 -21.21 -7.68 4.84
N PHE A 232 -20.55 -7.81 5.98
CA PHE A 232 -20.21 -9.10 6.58
C PHE A 232 -21.48 -9.75 7.12
N GLY A 233 -21.83 -10.90 6.60
CA GLY A 233 -23.05 -11.62 6.95
C GLY A 233 -22.78 -12.93 7.65
N ALA A 234 -23.87 -13.61 8.02
CA ALA A 234 -23.81 -14.97 8.54
C ALA A 234 -23.12 -15.93 7.55
N ASP A 235 -22.56 -17.03 8.06
CA ASP A 235 -21.86 -18.03 7.27
C ASP A 235 -20.69 -17.47 6.46
N LYS A 236 -20.04 -16.39 6.96
CA LYS A 236 -18.91 -15.74 6.30
C LYS A 236 -19.22 -15.20 4.90
N LYS A 237 -20.44 -14.78 4.67
CA LYS A 237 -20.87 -14.19 3.39
C LYS A 237 -20.56 -12.71 3.33
N LEU A 238 -20.13 -12.26 2.16
CA LEU A 238 -19.97 -10.86 1.80
C LEU A 238 -21.05 -10.49 0.78
N SER A 239 -21.94 -9.55 1.10
CA SER A 239 -23.05 -9.19 0.21
C SER A 239 -23.46 -7.72 0.32
N THR A 240 -24.15 -7.20 -0.69
CA THR A 240 -24.73 -5.86 -0.66
C THR A 240 -26.02 -5.75 0.19
N GLN A 241 -26.53 -6.86 0.69
CA GLN A 241 -27.67 -6.88 1.57
C GLN A 241 -27.22 -6.80 3.02
N LYS A 242 -27.67 -5.78 3.72
CA LYS A 242 -27.39 -5.61 5.15
C LYS A 242 -27.97 -6.78 5.93
N ASN A 243 -27.16 -7.40 6.76
CA ASN A 243 -27.64 -8.41 7.70
C ASN A 243 -28.52 -7.75 8.77
N ASN A 244 -29.71 -8.34 9.03
CA ASN A 244 -30.62 -7.85 10.05
C ASN A 244 -30.47 -8.61 11.38
N GLU A 245 -29.49 -9.52 11.50
CA GLU A 245 -29.23 -10.22 12.75
C GLU A 245 -28.59 -9.28 13.76
N GLU A 246 -29.30 -8.90 14.76
CA GLU A 246 -28.76 -8.13 15.87
C GLU A 246 -27.82 -9.00 16.72
N ASN A 247 -26.68 -8.45 17.11
CA ASN A 247 -25.67 -9.05 17.99
C ASN A 247 -24.99 -10.33 17.50
N SER A 248 -24.85 -10.52 16.18
CA SER A 248 -23.94 -11.53 15.63
C SER A 248 -22.49 -11.02 15.61
N ALA A 249 -21.54 -11.89 15.95
CA ALA A 249 -20.12 -11.59 15.92
C ALA A 249 -19.31 -12.82 15.51
N ASP A 250 -18.23 -12.58 14.80
CA ASP A 250 -17.18 -13.58 14.55
C ASP A 250 -15.99 -13.31 15.45
N GLU A 251 -15.42 -14.35 16.02
CA GLU A 251 -14.35 -14.25 17.00
C GLU A 251 -13.13 -15.09 16.60
N TYR A 252 -11.95 -14.59 16.94
CA TYR A 252 -10.70 -15.35 16.85
C TYR A 252 -9.71 -14.92 17.94
N ILE A 253 -8.68 -15.72 18.15
CA ILE A 253 -7.59 -15.39 19.06
C ILE A 253 -6.39 -14.94 18.24
N SER A 254 -6.03 -13.66 18.40
CA SER A 254 -4.76 -13.13 17.88
C SER A 254 -3.64 -13.48 18.85
N ASP A 255 -2.74 -14.39 18.43
CA ASP A 255 -1.61 -14.83 19.26
C ASP A 255 -0.33 -14.09 18.86
N PRO A 256 0.21 -13.20 19.71
CA PRO A 256 1.45 -12.48 19.40
C PRO A 256 2.70 -13.37 19.30
N SER A 257 2.62 -14.63 19.75
CA SER A 257 3.70 -15.60 19.54
C SER A 257 3.65 -16.32 18.19
N ASN A 258 2.53 -16.15 17.44
CA ASN A 258 2.33 -16.74 16.12
C ASN A 258 1.53 -15.79 15.21
N PRO A 259 1.99 -14.55 14.99
CA PRO A 259 1.27 -13.58 14.17
C PRO A 259 1.10 -14.07 12.73
N VAL A 260 0.09 -13.55 12.04
CA VAL A 260 -0.13 -13.90 10.63
C VAL A 260 1.05 -13.38 9.81
N PRO A 261 1.74 -14.24 9.04
CA PRO A 261 2.85 -13.78 8.20
C PRO A 261 2.33 -12.95 7.01
N TYR A 262 3.12 -12.03 6.50
CA TYR A 262 2.75 -11.23 5.33
C TYR A 262 2.96 -11.96 4.01
N THR A 263 3.72 -13.05 3.99
CA THR A 263 4.07 -13.87 2.82
C THR A 263 4.08 -15.35 3.18
N ALA A 264 3.77 -16.21 2.22
CA ALA A 264 3.66 -17.66 2.41
C ALA A 264 4.99 -18.33 2.79
N LYS A 265 6.10 -17.77 2.34
CA LYS A 265 7.44 -18.35 2.58
C LYS A 265 8.31 -17.37 3.35
N GLY A 266 8.99 -17.87 4.39
CA GLY A 266 9.99 -17.10 5.12
C GLY A 266 11.02 -16.47 4.18
N GLN A 267 11.25 -15.18 4.33
CA GLN A 267 12.17 -14.39 3.51
C GLN A 267 13.17 -13.66 4.41
N ALA A 268 14.40 -13.52 3.95
CA ALA A 268 15.42 -12.78 4.68
C ALA A 268 15.15 -11.27 4.72
N ARG A 269 14.51 -10.76 3.67
CA ARG A 269 14.12 -9.36 3.46
C ARG A 269 12.73 -9.31 2.87
N ARG A 270 12.10 -8.14 2.84
CA ARG A 270 10.86 -7.95 2.10
C ARG A 270 11.08 -8.31 0.62
N ASN A 271 10.12 -9.03 0.06
CA ASN A 271 9.97 -9.15 -1.38
C ASN A 271 8.67 -8.44 -1.80
N ASN A 272 8.63 -7.90 -3.01
CA ASN A 272 7.42 -7.25 -3.51
C ASN A 272 6.39 -8.26 -4.04
N GLU A 273 6.79 -9.53 -4.25
CA GLU A 273 5.93 -10.58 -4.80
C GLU A 273 4.80 -10.97 -3.86
N TYR A 274 4.89 -10.63 -2.55
CA TYR A 274 3.79 -10.86 -1.61
C TYR A 274 2.47 -10.21 -2.05
N MET A 275 2.54 -9.11 -2.81
CA MET A 275 1.35 -8.41 -3.32
C MET A 275 0.67 -9.12 -4.49
N VAL A 276 1.29 -10.16 -5.03
CA VAL A 276 0.77 -10.94 -6.17
C VAL A 276 0.82 -12.44 -5.94
N GLU A 277 1.23 -12.89 -4.74
CA GLU A 277 1.17 -14.30 -4.36
C GLU A 277 -0.23 -14.72 -3.92
N ASP A 278 -0.48 -16.01 -3.93
CA ASP A 278 -1.73 -16.61 -3.45
C ASP A 278 -1.88 -16.37 -1.94
N GLN A 279 -2.96 -15.74 -1.52
CA GLN A 279 -3.25 -15.39 -0.12
C GLN A 279 -3.89 -16.53 0.68
N SER A 280 -4.15 -17.68 0.07
CA SER A 280 -4.77 -18.86 0.72
C SER A 280 -3.98 -19.35 1.94
N PHE A 281 -2.67 -19.09 2.00
CA PHE A 281 -1.83 -19.39 3.17
C PHE A 281 -2.31 -18.66 4.43
N ALA A 282 -2.83 -17.45 4.28
CA ALA A 282 -3.37 -16.66 5.39
C ALA A 282 -4.85 -16.99 5.61
N ALA A 283 -5.64 -17.10 4.55
CA ALA A 283 -7.08 -17.38 4.60
C ALA A 283 -7.42 -18.71 5.30
N SER A 284 -6.54 -19.70 5.19
CA SER A 284 -6.72 -21.01 5.84
C SER A 284 -6.47 -21.00 7.36
N ARG A 285 -6.01 -19.90 7.94
CA ARG A 285 -5.70 -19.79 9.38
C ARG A 285 -6.98 -19.58 10.20
N LYS A 286 -6.96 -20.06 11.44
CA LYS A 286 -8.08 -19.89 12.38
C LYS A 286 -8.15 -18.48 12.99
N ASP A 287 -7.10 -17.71 12.89
CA ASP A 287 -6.96 -16.34 13.38
C ASP A 287 -7.10 -15.31 12.24
N VAL A 288 -7.71 -15.72 11.13
CA VAL A 288 -8.09 -14.86 10.00
C VAL A 288 -9.57 -15.05 9.70
N LEU A 289 -10.31 -13.96 9.58
CA LEU A 289 -11.71 -13.98 9.17
C LEU A 289 -11.78 -13.74 7.66
N VAL A 290 -12.44 -14.65 6.95
CA VAL A 290 -12.66 -14.57 5.50
C VAL A 290 -14.14 -14.46 5.23
N TYR A 291 -14.53 -13.49 4.41
CA TYR A 291 -15.91 -13.31 3.94
C TYR A 291 -15.92 -13.31 2.42
N GLU A 292 -16.79 -14.11 1.83
CA GLU A 292 -16.81 -14.31 0.37
C GLU A 292 -18.13 -13.85 -0.22
N SER A 293 -18.05 -13.16 -1.36
CA SER A 293 -19.22 -12.89 -2.19
C SER A 293 -19.65 -14.16 -2.94
N PRO A 294 -20.90 -14.27 -3.39
CA PRO A 294 -21.26 -15.24 -4.42
C PRO A 294 -20.39 -15.03 -5.67
N ILE A 295 -20.25 -16.11 -6.47
CA ILE A 295 -19.62 -16.03 -7.80
C ILE A 295 -20.28 -14.92 -8.61
N LEU A 296 -19.47 -14.05 -9.20
CA LEU A 296 -19.95 -12.90 -9.95
C LEU A 296 -20.61 -13.32 -11.27
N ASN A 297 -21.82 -12.82 -11.52
CA ASN A 297 -22.56 -13.07 -12.74
C ASN A 297 -22.17 -12.14 -13.90
N GLU A 298 -21.48 -11.06 -13.60
CA GLU A 298 -20.96 -10.05 -14.52
C GLU A 298 -19.66 -9.47 -13.98
N ASP A 299 -18.88 -8.79 -14.81
CA ASP A 299 -17.69 -8.09 -14.38
C ASP A 299 -18.05 -6.98 -13.40
N LEU A 300 -17.29 -6.83 -12.32
CA LEU A 300 -17.43 -5.76 -11.33
C LEU A 300 -16.16 -4.92 -11.30
N THR A 301 -16.25 -3.69 -11.78
CA THR A 301 -15.15 -2.73 -11.71
C THR A 301 -15.28 -1.83 -10.50
N ILE A 302 -14.24 -1.76 -9.72
CA ILE A 302 -14.10 -0.79 -8.62
C ILE A 302 -13.03 0.26 -8.96
N THR A 303 -13.33 1.52 -8.65
CA THR A 303 -12.49 2.68 -9.02
C THR A 303 -12.52 3.71 -7.90
N GLY A 304 -11.35 4.12 -7.42
CA GLY A 304 -11.23 5.10 -6.34
C GLY A 304 -11.11 4.44 -4.96
N HIS A 305 -11.60 5.13 -3.92
CA HIS A 305 -11.38 4.77 -2.52
C HIS A 305 -12.07 3.49 -2.09
N ILE A 306 -11.38 2.72 -1.25
CA ILE A 306 -11.96 1.59 -0.53
C ILE A 306 -11.91 1.89 0.96
N LEU A 307 -13.05 1.79 1.63
CA LEU A 307 -13.16 1.96 3.06
C LEU A 307 -13.65 0.66 3.73
N ALA A 308 -12.90 0.17 4.69
CA ALA A 308 -13.37 -0.86 5.62
C ALA A 308 -13.89 -0.19 6.90
N ASP A 309 -15.13 -0.52 7.27
CA ASP A 309 -15.79 -0.01 8.47
C ASP A 309 -16.11 -1.20 9.38
N LEU A 310 -15.34 -1.34 10.45
CA LEU A 310 -15.37 -2.48 11.35
C LEU A 310 -15.93 -2.07 12.72
N PHE A 311 -16.80 -2.88 13.27
CA PHE A 311 -17.23 -2.79 14.67
C PHE A 311 -16.58 -3.93 15.45
N ALA A 312 -15.53 -3.61 16.22
CA ALA A 312 -14.70 -4.60 16.88
C ALA A 312 -14.61 -4.39 18.38
N SER A 313 -14.52 -5.47 19.14
CA SER A 313 -14.08 -5.44 20.53
C SER A 313 -12.86 -6.34 20.70
N ILE A 314 -11.95 -5.94 21.57
CA ILE A 314 -10.72 -6.67 21.88
C ILE A 314 -10.61 -6.90 23.39
N SER A 315 -9.87 -7.93 23.77
CA SER A 315 -9.61 -8.25 25.18
C SER A 315 -8.49 -7.42 25.81
N THR A 316 -7.77 -6.62 24.99
CA THR A 316 -6.65 -5.77 25.39
C THR A 316 -6.95 -4.30 25.15
N THR A 317 -5.95 -3.45 25.19
CA THR A 317 -6.09 -1.99 25.00
C THR A 317 -5.66 -1.49 23.63
N ASP A 318 -5.00 -2.33 22.81
CA ASP A 318 -4.57 -1.99 21.46
C ASP A 318 -4.36 -3.26 20.61
N ALA A 319 -4.53 -3.12 19.28
CA ALA A 319 -4.26 -4.15 18.28
C ALA A 319 -4.08 -3.52 16.91
N ASP A 320 -3.38 -4.19 16.01
CA ASP A 320 -3.37 -3.86 14.58
C ASP A 320 -4.51 -4.57 13.87
N PHE A 321 -5.30 -3.81 13.13
CA PHE A 321 -6.36 -4.32 12.26
C PHE A 321 -5.88 -4.29 10.82
N ILE A 322 -5.81 -5.46 10.17
CA ILE A 322 -5.38 -5.59 8.78
C ILE A 322 -6.57 -6.07 7.96
N VAL A 323 -6.89 -5.35 6.89
CA VAL A 323 -7.94 -5.72 5.94
C VAL A 323 -7.32 -5.94 4.58
N LYS A 324 -7.71 -7.05 3.93
CA LYS A 324 -7.32 -7.39 2.57
C LYS A 324 -8.57 -7.51 1.70
N LEU A 325 -8.55 -6.87 0.54
CA LEU A 325 -9.49 -7.12 -0.54
C LEU A 325 -8.85 -8.11 -1.51
N ILE A 326 -9.56 -9.20 -1.77
CA ILE A 326 -9.06 -10.35 -2.54
C ILE A 326 -9.95 -10.58 -3.75
N ASP A 327 -9.33 -10.81 -4.90
CA ASP A 327 -9.97 -11.32 -6.12
C ASP A 327 -9.71 -12.84 -6.19
N VAL A 328 -10.77 -13.63 -6.03
CA VAL A 328 -10.67 -15.09 -6.09
C VAL A 328 -10.77 -15.53 -7.55
N VAL A 329 -9.64 -15.88 -8.13
CA VAL A 329 -9.51 -16.26 -9.52
C VAL A 329 -9.50 -17.78 -9.67
N PRO A 330 -10.39 -18.39 -10.49
CA PRO A 330 -10.41 -19.82 -10.70
C PRO A 330 -9.04 -20.38 -11.18
N ALA A 331 -8.64 -21.52 -10.63
CA ALA A 331 -7.34 -22.16 -10.93
C ALA A 331 -7.08 -22.37 -12.43
N ASN A 332 -8.11 -22.70 -13.19
CA ASN A 332 -8.00 -22.90 -14.64
C ASN A 332 -7.59 -21.63 -15.39
N GLU A 333 -8.06 -20.46 -14.95
CA GLU A 333 -7.71 -19.17 -15.55
C GLU A 333 -6.25 -18.79 -15.23
N ILE A 334 -5.81 -18.98 -13.99
CA ILE A 334 -4.42 -18.76 -13.61
C ILE A 334 -3.48 -19.70 -14.39
N ASN A 335 -3.80 -20.98 -14.45
CA ASN A 335 -2.98 -21.98 -15.13
C ASN A 335 -2.93 -21.74 -16.65
N LYS A 336 -4.00 -21.25 -17.25
CA LYS A 336 -4.06 -20.86 -18.66
C LYS A 336 -3.20 -19.62 -18.95
N ALA A 337 -3.28 -18.59 -18.08
CA ALA A 337 -2.50 -17.37 -18.23
C ALA A 337 -1.00 -17.61 -17.96
N ASN A 338 -0.68 -18.52 -17.04
CA ASN A 338 0.69 -18.83 -16.62
C ASN A 338 0.94 -20.34 -16.65
N PRO A 339 1.10 -20.95 -17.84
CA PRO A 339 1.37 -22.37 -17.96
C PRO A 339 2.73 -22.70 -17.32
N THR A 340 2.71 -23.33 -16.17
CA THR A 340 3.88 -23.74 -15.41
C THR A 340 3.94 -25.25 -15.28
N LYS A 341 5.08 -25.79 -14.82
CA LYS A 341 5.20 -27.22 -14.51
C LYS A 341 4.43 -27.61 -13.24
N ASP A 342 4.18 -26.62 -12.37
CA ASP A 342 3.49 -26.78 -11.09
C ASP A 342 2.20 -25.94 -11.14
N PRO A 343 1.10 -26.47 -11.70
CA PRO A 343 -0.15 -25.73 -11.79
C PRO A 343 -0.76 -25.50 -10.42
N VAL A 344 -1.45 -24.38 -10.25
CA VAL A 344 -2.26 -24.08 -9.06
C VAL A 344 -3.39 -25.12 -8.96
N ALA A 345 -3.54 -25.75 -7.81
CA ALA A 345 -4.50 -26.84 -7.61
C ALA A 345 -5.90 -26.36 -7.19
N GLY A 346 -6.01 -25.20 -6.58
CA GLY A 346 -7.26 -24.57 -6.13
C GLY A 346 -7.43 -23.18 -6.69
N ASP A 347 -8.49 -22.51 -6.33
CA ASP A 347 -8.69 -21.11 -6.70
C ASP A 347 -7.57 -20.25 -6.12
N PHE A 348 -7.20 -19.21 -6.85
CA PHE A 348 -6.07 -18.35 -6.53
C PHE A 348 -6.59 -17.06 -5.87
N GLU A 349 -6.26 -16.85 -4.61
CA GLU A 349 -6.63 -15.67 -3.84
C GLU A 349 -5.67 -14.51 -4.12
N ARG A 350 -6.02 -13.69 -5.10
CA ARG A 350 -5.21 -12.57 -5.57
C ARG A 350 -5.44 -11.32 -4.71
N LEU A 351 -4.39 -10.78 -4.12
CA LEU A 351 -4.47 -9.52 -3.40
C LEU A 351 -4.75 -8.35 -4.35
N VAL A 352 -5.83 -7.62 -4.11
CA VAL A 352 -6.15 -6.36 -4.81
C VAL A 352 -5.63 -5.18 -4.02
N ARG A 353 -5.94 -5.13 -2.71
CA ARG A 353 -5.49 -4.09 -1.80
C ARG A 353 -5.43 -4.61 -0.37
N ALA A 354 -4.48 -4.10 0.39
CA ALA A 354 -4.40 -4.33 1.83
C ALA A 354 -4.02 -3.02 2.54
N GLU A 355 -4.52 -2.86 3.77
CA GLU A 355 -4.08 -1.78 4.62
C GLU A 355 -4.23 -2.18 6.09
N VAL A 356 -3.50 -1.48 6.94
CA VAL A 356 -3.49 -1.67 8.40
C VAL A 356 -3.96 -0.40 9.12
N MET A 357 -4.57 -0.57 10.28
CA MET A 357 -4.85 0.48 11.25
C MET A 357 -4.35 0.02 12.62
N ARG A 358 -3.45 0.77 13.23
CA ARG A 358 -3.15 0.63 14.65
C ARG A 358 -4.32 1.16 15.46
N GLY A 359 -4.99 0.28 16.18
CA GLY A 359 -6.30 0.54 16.77
C GLY A 359 -6.38 1.75 17.71
N LYS A 360 -5.30 2.08 18.45
CA LYS A 360 -5.25 3.28 19.29
C LYS A 360 -5.42 4.59 18.50
N PHE A 361 -5.16 4.59 17.20
CA PHE A 361 -5.27 5.76 16.33
C PHE A 361 -6.57 5.84 15.52
N ARG A 362 -7.52 4.92 15.73
CA ARG A 362 -8.78 4.85 14.97
C ARG A 362 -9.60 6.14 14.94
N ASN A 363 -9.48 6.98 15.98
CA ASN A 363 -10.22 8.24 16.14
C ASN A 363 -9.35 9.47 15.87
N ASP A 364 -8.08 9.43 16.28
CA ASP A 364 -7.16 10.57 16.20
C ASP A 364 -5.70 10.08 16.24
N TYR A 365 -4.90 10.52 15.27
CA TYR A 365 -3.48 10.18 15.23
C TYR A 365 -2.64 10.98 16.24
N VAL A 366 -3.09 12.17 16.61
CA VAL A 366 -2.39 13.04 17.57
C VAL A 366 -2.66 12.62 19.02
N HIS A 367 -3.91 12.23 19.30
CA HIS A 367 -4.38 11.84 20.63
C HIS A 367 -4.87 10.38 20.61
N PRO A 368 -3.95 9.41 20.69
CA PRO A 368 -4.33 8.00 20.63
C PRO A 368 -5.25 7.60 21.78
N GLU A 369 -6.28 6.84 21.46
CA GLU A 369 -7.29 6.38 22.42
C GLU A 369 -7.22 4.85 22.57
N PRO A 370 -6.80 4.32 23.73
CA PRO A 370 -6.83 2.89 23.99
C PRO A 370 -8.24 2.30 23.87
N PHE A 371 -8.35 1.03 23.49
CA PHE A 371 -9.60 0.30 23.60
C PHE A 371 -9.96 0.08 25.07
N VAL A 372 -11.25 0.06 25.35
CA VAL A 372 -11.79 -0.49 26.60
C VAL A 372 -12.06 -1.96 26.35
N PRO A 373 -11.39 -2.88 27.07
CA PRO A 373 -11.55 -4.31 26.85
C PRO A 373 -13.02 -4.76 26.88
N GLY A 374 -13.43 -5.52 25.87
CA GLY A 374 -14.80 -6.02 25.71
C GLY A 374 -15.83 -4.99 25.21
N LYS A 375 -15.47 -3.71 25.08
CA LYS A 375 -16.36 -2.69 24.51
C LYS A 375 -16.22 -2.63 23.00
N ILE A 376 -17.34 -2.67 22.29
CA ILE A 376 -17.37 -2.48 20.83
C ILE A 376 -16.95 -1.04 20.49
N SER A 377 -16.05 -0.92 19.54
CA SER A 377 -15.57 0.35 18.99
C SER A 377 -15.54 0.27 17.46
N GLU A 378 -15.82 1.37 16.80
CA GLU A 378 -15.69 1.51 15.35
C GLU A 378 -14.22 1.66 14.96
N VAL A 379 -13.79 0.98 13.91
CA VAL A 379 -12.46 1.07 13.31
C VAL A 379 -12.62 1.26 11.81
N LYS A 380 -12.31 2.45 11.32
CA LYS A 380 -12.34 2.78 9.89
C LYS A 380 -10.94 2.72 9.31
N ILE A 381 -10.79 1.99 8.22
CA ILE A 381 -9.51 1.82 7.51
C ILE A 381 -9.71 2.24 6.07
N ASN A 382 -9.04 3.31 5.67
CA ASN A 382 -8.94 3.67 4.26
C ASN A 382 -7.84 2.80 3.61
N LEU A 383 -8.24 1.93 2.66
CA LEU A 383 -7.32 1.04 1.96
C LEU A 383 -6.63 1.73 0.77
N ASN A 384 -6.72 3.04 0.64
CA ASN A 384 -6.33 3.80 -0.55
C ASN A 384 -7.17 3.47 -1.78
N ASP A 385 -6.76 3.98 -2.93
CA ASP A 385 -7.48 3.82 -4.18
C ASP A 385 -7.11 2.52 -4.89
N VAL A 386 -8.02 2.11 -5.74
CA VAL A 386 -7.80 1.04 -6.73
C VAL A 386 -8.43 1.42 -8.07
N CYS A 387 -8.01 0.72 -9.11
CA CYS A 387 -8.73 0.59 -10.38
C CYS A 387 -8.61 -0.88 -10.79
N HIS A 388 -9.65 -1.66 -10.49
CA HIS A 388 -9.61 -3.12 -10.65
C HIS A 388 -10.95 -3.67 -11.11
N THR A 389 -10.92 -4.61 -12.04
CA THR A 389 -12.10 -5.35 -12.47
C THR A 389 -12.02 -6.80 -12.02
N PHE A 390 -12.93 -7.17 -11.12
CA PHE A 390 -13.24 -8.56 -10.82
C PHE A 390 -14.00 -9.15 -12.00
N LYS A 391 -13.49 -10.22 -12.57
CA LYS A 391 -14.12 -10.83 -13.74
C LYS A 391 -15.30 -11.71 -13.32
N LYS A 392 -16.28 -11.81 -14.22
CA LYS A 392 -17.34 -12.80 -14.12
C LYS A 392 -16.78 -14.20 -13.93
N GLY A 393 -17.31 -14.98 -12.97
CA GLY A 393 -16.90 -16.34 -12.65
C GLY A 393 -15.92 -16.35 -11.50
#